data_d157773310ac4aa867cd2a2e148febe3
#
_entry.id   d157773310ac4aa867cd2a2e148febe3
#
_cell.length_a   1.000
_cell.length_b   1.000
_cell.length_c   1.000
_cell.angle_alpha   90.00
_cell.angle_beta   90.00
_cell.angle_gamma   90.00
#
_symmetry.space_group_name_H-M   'P 1'
#
loop_
_entity.id
_entity.type
_entity.pdbx_description
1 polymer ?
#
loop_
_entity_poly.entity_id
_entity_poly.type
_entity_poly.pdbx_seq_one_letter_code
_entity_poly.pdbx_strand_id
1 'polypeptide(L)'
;FAPSLGMTREEIEGYGLHFQEELFTTPFIARWVVDRVFGIHADEVVEKYLDHKHDDIFALKPEYDTERKIEAVFKGKDSMDDVWVRDGLYALVSDVLFVRDDNDPNKFHPRITAQLNFMYEALYDSDKEKFNRLYNDYYYRRNNNFWYSEAMKKLPVLVQATRMLVCAEDLGMVPDCVAWVMDQLRILSLELQQMPKDPKVKFGILSRNPYRSVCTLSTHDMPTLRQWWDEDYERTQVYYSSMLYRGGAAPHPLPGWLARDIIANQLTCPSMLCILSLQDWFAL
;
A
#
# COMPACT_ATOMS: atom_id res chain seq x y z
N PHE A 1 -23.42 -8.04 -3.81
CA PHE A 1 -22.31 -8.62 -3.03
C PHE A 1 -21.47 -9.50 -3.94
N ALA A 2 -20.17 -9.25 -4.03
CA ALA A 2 -19.27 -10.17 -4.71
C ALA A 2 -19.20 -11.48 -3.92
N PRO A 3 -19.09 -12.65 -4.59
CA PRO A 3 -18.81 -13.89 -3.90
C PRO A 3 -17.50 -13.74 -3.11
N SER A 4 -17.37 -14.45 -1.99
CA SER A 4 -16.13 -14.43 -1.21
C SER A 4 -14.96 -14.89 -2.08
N LEU A 5 -13.96 -14.02 -2.21
CA LEU A 5 -12.71 -14.29 -2.92
C LEU A 5 -11.63 -14.86 -1.98
N GLY A 6 -11.98 -15.11 -0.72
CA GLY A 6 -11.08 -15.72 0.26
C GLY A 6 -10.58 -17.09 -0.20
N MET A 7 -9.44 -17.49 0.34
CA MET A 7 -8.80 -18.78 0.08
C MET A 7 -9.18 -19.77 1.16
N THR A 8 -9.43 -21.03 0.78
CA THR A 8 -9.57 -22.11 1.76
C THR A 8 -8.20 -22.50 2.35
N ARG A 9 -8.21 -23.28 3.44
CA ARG A 9 -6.98 -23.84 4.01
C ARG A 9 -6.18 -24.62 2.96
N GLU A 10 -6.84 -25.49 2.20
CA GLU A 10 -6.23 -26.34 1.18
C GLU A 10 -5.57 -25.50 0.09
N GLU A 11 -6.21 -24.41 -0.32
CA GLU A 11 -5.65 -23.49 -1.30
C GLU A 11 -4.41 -22.78 -0.77
N ILE A 12 -4.41 -22.36 0.50
CA ILE A 12 -3.23 -21.74 1.15
C ILE A 12 -2.08 -22.76 1.25
N GLU A 13 -2.38 -23.97 1.71
CA GLU A 13 -1.39 -25.04 1.85
C GLU A 13 -0.86 -25.53 0.49
N GLY A 14 -1.64 -25.34 -0.59
CA GLY A 14 -1.19 -25.59 -1.96
C GLY A 14 0.03 -24.75 -2.39
N TYR A 15 0.28 -23.60 -1.73
CA TYR A 15 1.52 -22.81 -1.92
C TYR A 15 2.70 -23.34 -1.10
N GLY A 16 2.48 -24.40 -0.30
CA GLY A 16 3.48 -25.03 0.56
C GLY A 16 3.58 -24.38 1.95
N LEU A 17 2.74 -23.41 2.27
CA LEU A 17 2.66 -22.81 3.59
C LEU A 17 1.79 -23.69 4.49
N HIS A 18 2.38 -24.24 5.56
CA HIS A 18 1.60 -24.94 6.57
C HIS A 18 0.70 -23.95 7.32
N PHE A 19 -0.63 -24.04 7.09
CA PHE A 19 -1.57 -23.05 7.60
C PHE A 19 -1.94 -23.33 9.06
N GLN A 20 -1.32 -22.59 9.96
CA GLN A 20 -1.64 -22.59 11.37
C GLN A 20 -2.68 -21.50 11.64
N GLU A 21 -3.96 -21.87 11.58
CA GLU A 21 -5.08 -20.94 11.56
C GLU A 21 -5.04 -19.96 12.74
N GLU A 22 -4.96 -20.46 13.97
CA GLU A 22 -4.95 -19.63 15.16
C GLU A 22 -3.76 -18.66 15.16
N LEU A 23 -2.57 -19.15 14.81
CA LEU A 23 -1.35 -18.35 14.76
C LEU A 23 -1.41 -17.23 13.71
N PHE A 24 -2.03 -17.49 12.57
CA PHE A 24 -2.00 -16.55 11.43
C PHE A 24 -3.20 -15.62 11.38
N THR A 25 -4.27 -15.91 12.14
CA THR A 25 -5.50 -15.09 12.17
C THR A 25 -5.73 -14.38 13.50
N THR A 26 -4.86 -14.57 14.48
CA THR A 26 -4.90 -13.82 15.75
C THR A 26 -3.65 -12.93 15.89
N PRO A 27 -3.72 -11.85 16.66
CA PRO A 27 -2.59 -10.97 16.88
C PRO A 27 -1.35 -11.69 17.43
N PHE A 28 -0.21 -11.49 16.78
CA PHE A 28 1.07 -12.03 17.22
C PHE A 28 1.75 -11.09 18.23
N ILE A 29 1.74 -11.45 19.50
CA ILE A 29 2.25 -10.61 20.57
C ILE A 29 3.34 -11.39 21.34
N ALA A 30 4.57 -11.29 20.87
CA ALA A 30 5.73 -11.80 21.59
C ALA A 30 6.36 -10.70 22.46
N ARG A 31 7.11 -11.06 23.50
CA ARG A 31 7.77 -10.10 24.39
C ARG A 31 8.61 -9.09 23.60
N TRP A 32 9.40 -9.52 22.65
CA TRP A 32 10.24 -8.64 21.83
C TRP A 32 9.42 -7.64 20.99
N VAL A 33 8.18 -8.00 20.58
CA VAL A 33 7.27 -7.08 19.91
C VAL A 33 6.82 -5.98 20.86
N VAL A 34 6.43 -6.37 22.07
CA VAL A 34 6.01 -5.42 23.12
C VAL A 34 7.14 -4.45 23.44
N ASP A 35 8.36 -4.96 23.65
CA ASP A 35 9.53 -4.15 23.92
C ASP A 35 9.83 -3.16 22.78
N ARG A 36 9.69 -3.59 21.52
CA ARG A 36 9.91 -2.74 20.35
C ARG A 36 8.86 -1.64 20.20
N VAL A 37 7.58 -1.97 20.41
CA VAL A 37 6.46 -1.05 20.21
C VAL A 37 6.37 -0.03 21.35
N PHE A 38 6.52 -0.48 22.59
CA PHE A 38 6.23 0.34 23.77
C PHE A 38 7.47 0.86 24.51
N GLY A 39 8.65 0.33 24.22
CA GLY A 39 9.90 0.79 24.84
C GLY A 39 9.82 0.81 26.38
N ILE A 40 9.92 2.00 26.97
CA ILE A 40 9.88 2.18 28.43
C ILE A 40 8.54 1.81 29.08
N HIS A 41 7.45 1.76 28.31
CA HIS A 41 6.11 1.40 28.79
C HIS A 41 5.82 -0.10 28.68
N ALA A 42 6.77 -0.92 28.18
CA ALA A 42 6.54 -2.33 27.87
C ALA A 42 6.03 -3.14 29.07
N ASP A 43 6.63 -2.97 30.24
CA ASP A 43 6.24 -3.72 31.45
C ASP A 43 4.85 -3.32 31.95
N GLU A 44 4.54 -2.01 31.94
CA GLU A 44 3.20 -1.51 32.29
C GLU A 44 2.14 -2.05 31.30
N VAL A 45 2.46 -2.08 30.02
CA VAL A 45 1.54 -2.60 28.99
C VAL A 45 1.29 -4.09 29.19
N VAL A 46 2.31 -4.88 29.50
CA VAL A 46 2.14 -6.31 29.80
C VAL A 46 1.22 -6.51 31.00
N GLU A 47 1.44 -5.79 32.09
CA GLU A 47 0.63 -5.95 33.30
C GLU A 47 -0.84 -5.53 33.08
N LYS A 48 -1.05 -4.42 32.41
CA LYS A 48 -2.35 -3.77 32.32
C LYS A 48 -3.23 -4.28 31.18
N TYR A 49 -2.66 -4.55 30.02
CA TYR A 49 -3.42 -4.81 28.78
C TYR A 49 -3.29 -6.23 28.24
N LEU A 50 -2.30 -7.00 28.69
CA LEU A 50 -2.01 -8.31 28.15
C LEU A 50 -2.21 -9.44 29.16
N ASP A 51 -2.60 -10.61 28.67
CA ASP A 51 -2.62 -11.88 29.39
C ASP A 51 -1.46 -12.76 28.87
N HIS A 52 -0.70 -13.34 29.77
CA HIS A 52 0.33 -14.31 29.43
C HIS A 52 -0.29 -15.62 28.94
N LYS A 53 0.17 -16.14 27.81
CA LYS A 53 -0.28 -17.42 27.22
C LYS A 53 0.70 -18.55 27.54
N HIS A 54 1.86 -18.51 26.95
CA HIS A 54 2.95 -19.48 27.14
C HIS A 54 4.28 -18.86 26.71
N ASP A 55 5.39 -19.32 27.25
CA ASP A 55 6.72 -18.80 26.97
C ASP A 55 6.74 -17.26 27.02
N ASP A 56 7.17 -16.61 25.95
CA ASP A 56 7.19 -15.15 25.80
C ASP A 56 6.01 -14.62 24.95
N ILE A 57 4.91 -15.37 24.84
CA ILE A 57 3.74 -15.03 24.04
C ILE A 57 2.59 -14.54 24.92
N PHE A 58 1.94 -13.48 24.47
CA PHE A 58 0.82 -12.83 25.13
C PHE A 58 -0.41 -12.75 24.23
N ALA A 59 -1.55 -12.41 24.82
CA ALA A 59 -2.75 -12.01 24.10
C ALA A 59 -3.30 -10.74 24.74
N LEU A 60 -4.03 -9.94 23.98
CA LEU A 60 -4.78 -8.81 24.53
C LEU A 60 -5.87 -9.32 25.47
N LYS A 61 -6.04 -8.66 26.61
CA LYS A 61 -7.18 -8.93 27.49
C LYS A 61 -8.50 -8.63 26.76
N PRO A 62 -9.59 -9.31 27.05
CA PRO A 62 -10.87 -9.17 26.35
C PRO A 62 -11.41 -7.73 26.30
N GLU A 63 -11.00 -6.87 27.22
CA GLU A 63 -11.38 -5.47 27.28
C GLU A 63 -10.66 -4.61 26.23
N TYR A 64 -9.58 -5.15 25.60
CA TYR A 64 -8.70 -4.43 24.66
C TYR A 64 -8.47 -5.18 23.34
N ASP A 65 -9.24 -6.23 23.05
CA ASP A 65 -9.05 -7.13 21.91
C ASP A 65 -9.53 -6.56 20.57
N THR A 66 -10.07 -5.34 20.54
CA THR A 66 -10.48 -4.64 19.33
C THR A 66 -10.11 -3.16 19.37
N GLU A 67 -9.86 -2.55 18.23
CA GLU A 67 -9.58 -1.12 18.11
C GLU A 67 -10.69 -0.25 18.76
N ARG A 68 -11.97 -0.62 18.58
CA ARG A 68 -13.10 0.09 19.18
C ARG A 68 -13.07 0.08 20.70
N LYS A 69 -12.67 -1.04 21.32
CA LYS A 69 -12.55 -1.14 22.77
C LYS A 69 -11.36 -0.33 23.27
N ILE A 70 -10.23 -0.37 22.56
CA ILE A 70 -9.05 0.45 22.88
C ILE A 70 -9.42 1.93 22.78
N GLU A 71 -10.05 2.36 21.70
CA GLU A 71 -10.49 3.75 21.52
C GLU A 71 -11.40 4.22 22.67
N ALA A 72 -12.34 3.39 23.08
CA ALA A 72 -13.26 3.74 24.20
C ALA A 72 -12.50 3.98 25.51
N VAL A 73 -11.44 3.23 25.78
CA VAL A 73 -10.60 3.35 26.99
C VAL A 73 -9.71 4.59 26.95
N PHE A 74 -9.25 4.98 25.76
CA PHE A 74 -8.36 6.14 25.56
C PHE A 74 -9.11 7.42 25.21
N LYS A 75 -10.43 7.38 25.12
CA LYS A 75 -11.25 8.57 24.82
C LYS A 75 -10.99 9.68 25.84
N GLY A 76 -10.53 10.85 25.36
CA GLY A 76 -10.20 12.01 26.18
C GLY A 76 -8.85 11.91 26.89
N LYS A 77 -7.98 10.98 26.51
CA LYS A 77 -6.60 10.86 26.98
C LYS A 77 -5.67 11.28 25.83
N ASP A 78 -5.13 12.48 25.96
CA ASP A 78 -4.38 13.12 24.85
C ASP A 78 -2.90 13.39 25.23
N SER A 79 -2.40 12.80 26.34
CA SER A 79 -0.99 12.89 26.66
C SER A 79 -0.15 12.13 25.62
N MET A 80 1.12 12.52 25.42
CA MET A 80 1.99 11.82 24.47
C MET A 80 2.12 10.32 24.80
N ASP A 81 2.19 9.96 26.10
CA ASP A 81 2.28 8.59 26.53
C ASP A 81 0.96 7.82 26.26
N ASP A 82 -0.20 8.42 26.51
CA ASP A 82 -1.49 7.80 26.21
C ASP A 82 -1.65 7.54 24.70
N VAL A 83 -1.26 8.51 23.85
CA VAL A 83 -1.29 8.36 22.41
C VAL A 83 -0.34 7.26 21.96
N TRP A 84 0.88 7.21 22.48
CA TRP A 84 1.86 6.16 22.16
C TRP A 84 1.34 4.77 22.54
N VAL A 85 0.84 4.62 23.77
CA VAL A 85 0.29 3.33 24.24
C VAL A 85 -0.93 2.92 23.41
N ARG A 86 -1.86 3.85 23.14
CA ARG A 86 -3.04 3.59 22.29
C ARG A 86 -2.65 3.10 20.89
N ASP A 87 -1.76 3.83 20.23
CA ASP A 87 -1.35 3.52 18.86
C ASP A 87 -0.54 2.22 18.80
N GLY A 88 0.24 1.95 19.82
CA GLY A 88 0.91 0.65 20.01
C GLY A 88 -0.07 -0.50 20.16
N LEU A 89 -1.14 -0.34 20.94
CA LEU A 89 -2.19 -1.35 21.08
C LEU A 89 -2.95 -1.57 19.75
N TYR A 90 -3.19 -0.53 18.95
CA TYR A 90 -3.74 -0.68 17.61
C TYR A 90 -2.80 -1.49 16.70
N ALA A 91 -1.49 -1.25 16.77
CA ALA A 91 -0.52 -2.04 16.03
C ALA A 91 -0.57 -3.52 16.44
N LEU A 92 -0.68 -3.83 17.73
CA LEU A 92 -0.80 -5.22 18.20
C LEU A 92 -2.09 -5.88 17.70
N VAL A 93 -3.26 -5.25 17.90
CA VAL A 93 -4.57 -5.80 17.45
C VAL A 93 -4.56 -6.14 15.96
N SER A 94 -3.87 -5.35 15.18
CA SER A 94 -3.86 -5.48 13.73
C SER A 94 -2.79 -6.42 13.20
N ASP A 95 -1.93 -7.00 14.04
CA ASP A 95 -0.81 -7.86 13.62
C ASP A 95 -1.25 -9.30 13.32
N VAL A 96 -1.84 -9.51 12.15
CA VAL A 96 -2.26 -10.82 11.64
C VAL A 96 -1.81 -11.01 10.20
N LEU A 97 -1.50 -12.24 9.78
CA LEU A 97 -1.16 -12.53 8.38
C LEU A 97 -2.40 -12.70 7.50
N PHE A 98 -3.46 -13.28 8.07
CA PHE A 98 -4.71 -13.53 7.37
C PHE A 98 -5.89 -12.98 8.16
N VAL A 99 -6.87 -12.47 7.43
CA VAL A 99 -8.17 -12.09 7.98
C VAL A 99 -9.18 -13.14 7.55
N ARG A 100 -10.00 -13.61 8.49
CA ARG A 100 -11.10 -14.52 8.20
C ARG A 100 -12.19 -13.78 7.42
N ASP A 101 -12.79 -14.44 6.44
CA ASP A 101 -13.92 -13.89 5.69
C ASP A 101 -15.17 -13.79 6.57
N ASP A 102 -15.86 -12.66 6.52
CA ASP A 102 -17.05 -12.42 7.33
C ASP A 102 -18.26 -13.27 6.91
N ASN A 103 -18.29 -13.73 5.67
CA ASN A 103 -19.41 -14.47 5.08
C ASN A 103 -19.16 -15.99 4.99
N ASP A 104 -17.89 -16.40 5.04
CA ASP A 104 -17.48 -17.79 4.96
C ASP A 104 -16.32 -18.07 5.94
N PRO A 105 -16.63 -18.67 7.11
CA PRO A 105 -15.61 -18.89 8.14
C PRO A 105 -14.48 -19.85 7.74
N ASN A 106 -14.65 -20.57 6.61
CA ASN A 106 -13.62 -21.47 6.08
C ASN A 106 -12.70 -20.79 5.05
N LYS A 107 -12.87 -19.47 4.84
CA LYS A 107 -12.06 -18.70 3.91
C LYS A 107 -11.28 -17.60 4.60
N PHE A 108 -10.11 -17.33 4.03
CA PHE A 108 -9.14 -16.40 4.58
C PHE A 108 -8.59 -15.48 3.49
N HIS A 109 -8.32 -14.24 3.86
CA HIS A 109 -7.70 -13.24 3.00
C HIS A 109 -6.31 -12.92 3.55
N PRO A 110 -5.23 -13.00 2.76
CA PRO A 110 -3.95 -12.48 3.20
C PRO A 110 -4.09 -10.98 3.46
N ARG A 111 -3.61 -10.50 4.60
CA ARG A 111 -3.71 -9.07 4.92
C ARG A 111 -2.83 -8.26 3.96
N ILE A 112 -3.34 -7.12 3.47
CA ILE A 112 -2.62 -6.28 2.50
C ILE A 112 -1.29 -5.76 3.05
N THR A 113 -1.22 -5.49 4.36
CA THR A 113 -0.02 -5.01 5.05
C THR A 113 0.79 -6.13 5.71
N ALA A 114 0.45 -7.41 5.46
CA ALA A 114 1.04 -8.54 6.18
C ALA A 114 2.57 -8.56 6.19
N GLN A 115 3.21 -8.13 5.10
CA GLN A 115 4.68 -8.08 5.00
C GLN A 115 5.34 -7.03 5.90
N LEU A 116 4.55 -6.13 6.51
CA LEU A 116 5.00 -5.13 7.48
C LEU A 116 4.72 -5.57 8.93
N ASN A 117 4.08 -6.72 9.12
CA ASN A 117 3.66 -7.21 10.44
C ASN A 117 4.79 -7.96 11.15
N PHE A 118 4.75 -7.94 12.47
CA PHE A 118 5.70 -8.68 13.32
C PHE A 118 5.58 -10.19 13.14
N MET A 119 4.36 -10.71 12.92
CA MET A 119 4.16 -12.12 12.60
C MET A 119 4.91 -12.53 11.32
N TYR A 120 4.87 -11.69 10.27
CA TYR A 120 5.64 -11.95 9.05
C TYR A 120 7.16 -11.90 9.31
N GLU A 121 7.62 -10.94 10.12
CA GLU A 121 9.04 -10.84 10.50
C GLU A 121 9.51 -12.11 11.22
N ALA A 122 8.66 -12.68 12.09
CA ALA A 122 8.94 -13.88 12.85
C ALA A 122 8.94 -15.19 12.03
N LEU A 123 8.41 -15.19 10.80
CA LEU A 123 8.44 -16.37 9.94
C LEU A 123 9.86 -16.75 9.53
N TYR A 124 10.10 -18.05 9.34
CA TYR A 124 11.30 -18.53 8.66
C TYR A 124 11.32 -18.05 7.20
N ASP A 125 12.51 -17.84 6.65
CA ASP A 125 12.66 -17.34 5.28
C ASP A 125 11.95 -18.22 4.24
N SER A 126 11.97 -19.54 4.42
CA SER A 126 11.22 -20.47 3.57
C SER A 126 9.71 -20.25 3.57
N ASP A 127 9.14 -19.84 4.72
CA ASP A 127 7.71 -19.58 4.85
C ASP A 127 7.36 -18.17 4.35
N LYS A 128 8.26 -17.18 4.52
CA LYS A 128 8.16 -15.88 3.86
C LYS A 128 8.09 -16.02 2.34
N GLU A 129 8.94 -16.86 1.74
CA GLU A 129 8.91 -17.11 0.29
C GLU A 129 7.58 -17.71 -0.17
N LYS A 130 7.04 -18.69 0.58
CA LYS A 130 5.75 -19.32 0.30
C LYS A 130 4.60 -18.31 0.44
N PHE A 131 4.59 -17.56 1.54
CA PHE A 131 3.62 -16.51 1.77
C PHE A 131 3.67 -15.44 0.68
N ASN A 132 4.86 -14.98 0.27
CA ASN A 132 5.02 -13.98 -0.79
C ASN A 132 4.51 -14.47 -2.15
N ARG A 133 4.69 -15.76 -2.48
CA ARG A 133 4.09 -16.34 -3.70
C ARG A 133 2.57 -16.32 -3.64
N LEU A 134 1.99 -16.77 -2.52
CA LEU A 134 0.55 -16.72 -2.27
C LEU A 134 0.01 -15.29 -2.35
N TYR A 135 0.66 -14.36 -1.64
CA TYR A 135 0.29 -12.95 -1.58
C TYR A 135 0.26 -12.31 -2.99
N ASN A 136 1.32 -12.51 -3.77
CA ASN A 136 1.41 -11.97 -5.12
C ASN A 136 0.36 -12.59 -6.06
N ASP A 137 0.10 -13.89 -5.94
CA ASP A 137 -0.95 -14.52 -6.73
C ASP A 137 -2.32 -14.00 -6.32
N TYR A 138 -2.63 -13.93 -5.02
CA TYR A 138 -3.90 -13.46 -4.50
C TYR A 138 -4.24 -12.05 -4.98
N TYR A 139 -3.33 -11.09 -4.84
CA TYR A 139 -3.61 -9.68 -5.12
C TYR A 139 -3.51 -9.33 -6.61
N TYR A 140 -2.69 -10.02 -7.39
CA TYR A 140 -2.41 -9.60 -8.77
C TYR A 140 -2.94 -10.56 -9.84
N ARG A 141 -3.21 -11.84 -9.54
CA ARG A 141 -3.48 -12.84 -10.59
C ARG A 141 -4.70 -13.72 -10.34
N ARG A 142 -4.84 -14.29 -9.14
CA ARG A 142 -5.84 -15.30 -8.81
C ARG A 142 -7.25 -14.94 -9.29
N ASN A 143 -7.63 -13.68 -9.12
CA ASN A 143 -8.98 -13.21 -9.37
C ASN A 143 -9.13 -12.44 -10.69
N ASN A 144 -8.14 -12.48 -11.57
CA ASN A 144 -8.13 -11.72 -12.83
C ASN A 144 -9.37 -12.01 -13.69
N ASN A 145 -9.74 -13.26 -13.88
CA ASN A 145 -10.90 -13.62 -14.69
C ASN A 145 -12.21 -13.11 -14.09
N PHE A 146 -12.34 -13.18 -12.76
CA PHE A 146 -13.49 -12.63 -12.06
C PHE A 146 -13.57 -11.10 -12.22
N TRP A 147 -12.48 -10.39 -11.91
CA TRP A 147 -12.42 -8.93 -12.01
C TRP A 147 -12.64 -8.45 -13.46
N TYR A 148 -12.02 -9.10 -14.43
CA TYR A 148 -12.24 -8.81 -15.85
C TYR A 148 -13.71 -8.97 -16.22
N SER A 149 -14.34 -10.10 -15.84
CA SER A 149 -15.74 -10.37 -16.13
C SER A 149 -16.69 -9.35 -15.52
N GLU A 150 -16.43 -8.95 -14.25
CA GLU A 150 -17.24 -7.93 -13.59
C GLU A 150 -17.03 -6.52 -14.17
N ALA A 151 -15.80 -6.18 -14.54
CA ALA A 151 -15.50 -4.92 -15.22
C ALA A 151 -16.22 -4.82 -16.56
N MET A 152 -16.18 -5.89 -17.36
CA MET A 152 -16.80 -5.94 -18.68
C MET A 152 -18.33 -5.91 -18.67
N LYS A 153 -18.98 -6.15 -17.54
CA LYS A 153 -20.43 -5.95 -17.38
C LYS A 153 -20.82 -4.46 -17.22
N LYS A 154 -19.91 -3.64 -16.68
CA LYS A 154 -20.20 -2.25 -16.25
C LYS A 154 -19.50 -1.20 -17.11
N LEU A 155 -18.19 -1.35 -17.29
CA LEU A 155 -17.37 -0.31 -17.91
C LEU A 155 -17.70 -0.05 -19.39
N PRO A 156 -18.06 -1.03 -20.24
CA PRO A 156 -18.49 -0.75 -21.62
C PRO A 156 -19.67 0.20 -21.68
N VAL A 157 -20.66 0.04 -20.81
CA VAL A 157 -21.82 0.92 -20.73
C VAL A 157 -21.42 2.33 -20.35
N LEU A 158 -20.52 2.46 -19.36
CA LEU A 158 -19.99 3.77 -18.92
C LEU A 158 -19.24 4.48 -20.06
N VAL A 159 -18.33 3.79 -20.74
CA VAL A 159 -17.53 4.34 -21.85
C VAL A 159 -18.41 4.75 -23.04
N GLN A 160 -19.47 3.98 -23.33
CA GLN A 160 -20.39 4.25 -24.43
C GLN A 160 -21.40 5.36 -24.13
N ALA A 161 -21.65 5.65 -22.84
CA ALA A 161 -22.62 6.68 -22.42
C ALA A 161 -22.13 8.11 -22.73
N THR A 162 -20.87 8.30 -23.07
CA THR A 162 -20.29 9.60 -23.34
C THR A 162 -19.35 9.58 -24.57
N ARG A 163 -19.13 10.76 -25.15
CA ARG A 163 -18.08 10.98 -26.16
C ARG A 163 -16.77 11.49 -25.57
N MET A 164 -16.70 11.63 -24.25
CA MET A 164 -15.49 12.06 -23.56
C MET A 164 -14.44 10.94 -23.59
N LEU A 165 -13.19 11.35 -23.62
CA LEU A 165 -12.07 10.43 -23.41
C LEU A 165 -12.03 10.01 -21.96
N VAL A 166 -12.14 8.70 -21.71
CA VAL A 166 -12.14 8.16 -20.35
C VAL A 166 -10.72 7.90 -19.89
N CYS A 167 -10.38 8.41 -18.70
CA CYS A 167 -9.11 8.16 -18.03
C CYS A 167 -9.40 7.45 -16.71
N ALA A 168 -8.60 6.46 -16.37
CA ALA A 168 -8.68 5.76 -15.10
C ALA A 168 -7.53 6.17 -14.18
N GLU A 169 -7.81 6.24 -12.90
CA GLU A 169 -6.78 6.18 -11.89
C GLU A 169 -6.46 4.71 -11.65
N ASP A 170 -5.25 4.28 -12.00
CA ASP A 170 -4.76 2.91 -11.91
C ASP A 170 -3.45 2.86 -11.13
N LEU A 171 -3.45 3.47 -9.94
CA LEU A 171 -2.31 3.56 -9.03
C LEU A 171 -2.40 2.49 -7.92
N GLY A 172 -1.25 2.20 -7.29
CA GLY A 172 -1.16 1.26 -6.18
C GLY A 172 -1.15 -0.20 -6.61
N MET A 173 -1.88 -1.06 -5.89
CA MET A 173 -1.95 -2.50 -6.16
C MET A 173 -2.95 -2.80 -7.26
N VAL A 174 -2.48 -2.85 -8.48
CA VAL A 174 -3.31 -3.03 -9.68
C VAL A 174 -3.18 -4.46 -10.22
N PRO A 175 -4.26 -5.27 -10.25
CA PRO A 175 -4.24 -6.61 -10.84
C PRO A 175 -3.98 -6.56 -12.36
N ASP A 176 -3.36 -7.61 -12.89
CA ASP A 176 -2.99 -7.68 -14.31
C ASP A 176 -4.19 -7.46 -15.26
N CYS A 177 -5.39 -7.88 -14.87
CA CYS A 177 -6.60 -7.72 -15.68
C CYS A 177 -7.01 -6.26 -15.92
N VAL A 178 -6.54 -5.31 -15.11
CA VAL A 178 -6.85 -3.88 -15.31
C VAL A 178 -6.29 -3.40 -16.63
N ALA A 179 -5.03 -3.76 -16.95
CA ALA A 179 -4.42 -3.41 -18.23
C ALA A 179 -5.22 -4.00 -19.42
N TRP A 180 -5.74 -5.24 -19.29
CA TRP A 180 -6.54 -5.88 -20.35
C TRP A 180 -7.85 -5.12 -20.60
N VAL A 181 -8.56 -4.74 -19.52
CA VAL A 181 -9.80 -3.97 -19.61
C VAL A 181 -9.56 -2.59 -20.22
N MET A 182 -8.52 -1.89 -19.74
CA MET A 182 -8.18 -0.56 -20.20
C MET A 182 -7.80 -0.56 -21.69
N ASP A 183 -7.01 -1.53 -22.14
CA ASP A 183 -6.65 -1.65 -23.55
C ASP A 183 -7.87 -1.93 -24.44
N GLN A 184 -8.73 -2.88 -24.03
CA GLN A 184 -9.94 -3.25 -24.76
C GLN A 184 -10.93 -2.11 -24.86
N LEU A 185 -11.12 -1.33 -23.80
CA LEU A 185 -12.05 -0.20 -23.76
C LEU A 185 -11.40 1.15 -24.14
N ARG A 186 -10.13 1.15 -24.48
CA ARG A 186 -9.36 2.35 -24.83
C ARG A 186 -9.39 3.43 -23.74
N ILE A 187 -9.39 2.99 -22.48
CA ILE A 187 -9.29 3.87 -21.31
C ILE A 187 -7.82 4.26 -21.13
N LEU A 188 -7.57 5.54 -20.89
CA LEU A 188 -6.21 6.01 -20.63
C LEU A 188 -5.77 5.65 -19.21
N SER A 189 -4.52 5.22 -19.06
CA SER A 189 -3.86 5.02 -17.77
C SER A 189 -3.35 6.35 -17.19
N LEU A 190 -3.10 6.39 -15.90
CA LEU A 190 -2.42 7.50 -15.23
C LEU A 190 -0.94 7.15 -15.01
N GLU A 191 -0.03 8.03 -15.47
CA GLU A 191 1.41 7.83 -15.34
C GLU A 191 2.03 8.95 -14.51
N LEU A 192 2.68 8.55 -13.41
CA LEU A 192 3.38 9.42 -12.47
C LEU A 192 4.83 8.99 -12.37
N GLN A 193 5.75 9.88 -12.72
CA GLN A 193 7.18 9.56 -12.62
C GLN A 193 7.63 9.33 -11.19
N GLN A 194 7.07 10.08 -10.25
CA GLN A 194 7.40 10.01 -8.82
C GLN A 194 6.75 8.82 -8.10
N MET A 195 5.73 8.21 -8.71
CA MET A 195 5.00 7.05 -8.18
C MET A 195 4.82 5.99 -9.27
N PRO A 196 5.91 5.28 -9.65
CA PRO A 196 5.81 4.25 -10.67
C PRO A 196 4.93 3.08 -10.23
N LYS A 197 4.23 2.45 -11.18
CA LYS A 197 3.39 1.27 -10.94
C LYS A 197 4.19 0.03 -10.56
N ASP A 198 5.45 -0.06 -10.99
CA ASP A 198 6.37 -1.12 -10.57
C ASP A 198 7.04 -0.73 -9.25
N PRO A 199 6.74 -1.41 -8.12
CA PRO A 199 7.32 -1.07 -6.82
C PRO A 199 8.83 -1.32 -6.72
N LYS A 200 9.42 -2.01 -7.69
CA LYS A 200 10.87 -2.25 -7.74
C LYS A 200 11.64 -1.08 -8.35
N VAL A 201 10.95 -0.12 -8.93
CA VAL A 201 11.53 1.04 -9.60
C VAL A 201 11.27 2.28 -8.76
N LYS A 202 12.31 3.03 -8.44
CA LYS A 202 12.19 4.23 -7.59
C LYS A 202 11.50 5.39 -8.33
N PHE A 203 11.74 5.54 -9.63
CA PHE A 203 11.15 6.56 -10.49
C PHE A 203 10.76 5.98 -11.83
N GLY A 204 9.63 6.42 -12.38
CA GLY A 204 9.19 6.05 -13.71
C GLY A 204 10.11 6.62 -14.81
N ILE A 205 10.24 5.90 -15.91
CA ILE A 205 11.00 6.35 -17.08
C ILE A 205 10.01 6.94 -18.07
N LEU A 206 9.97 8.26 -18.18
CA LEU A 206 9.00 9.00 -19.01
C LEU A 206 8.89 8.48 -20.45
N SER A 207 10.02 8.14 -21.09
CA SER A 207 10.03 7.60 -22.46
C SER A 207 9.38 6.23 -22.63
N ARG A 208 9.05 5.55 -21.50
CA ARG A 208 8.36 4.25 -21.48
C ARG A 208 6.88 4.37 -21.20
N ASN A 209 6.37 5.56 -20.97
CA ASN A 209 4.93 5.73 -20.77
C ASN A 209 4.17 5.18 -21.98
N PRO A 210 3.07 4.44 -21.76
CA PRO A 210 2.23 4.01 -22.89
C PRO A 210 1.60 5.22 -23.58
N TYR A 211 1.40 5.14 -24.89
CA TYR A 211 0.76 6.23 -25.63
C TYR A 211 -0.64 6.54 -25.10
N ARG A 212 -1.44 5.50 -24.78
CA ARG A 212 -2.77 5.66 -24.20
C ARG A 212 -2.69 5.94 -22.70
N SER A 213 -2.11 7.06 -22.33
CA SER A 213 -2.00 7.50 -20.95
C SER A 213 -2.16 9.01 -20.80
N VAL A 214 -2.45 9.41 -19.60
CA VAL A 214 -2.31 10.76 -19.08
C VAL A 214 -1.09 10.77 -18.18
N CYS A 215 -0.16 11.67 -18.40
CA CYS A 215 0.92 11.90 -17.44
C CYS A 215 0.72 13.21 -16.69
N THR A 216 1.18 13.25 -15.46
CA THR A 216 1.17 14.42 -14.58
C THR A 216 2.34 14.39 -13.62
N LEU A 217 2.66 15.53 -13.00
CA LEU A 217 3.66 15.63 -11.93
C LEU A 217 3.05 15.38 -10.55
N SER A 218 1.81 15.83 -10.35
CA SER A 218 1.09 15.71 -9.09
C SER A 218 -0.41 15.50 -9.34
N THR A 219 -1.10 15.02 -8.32
CA THR A 219 -2.56 14.90 -8.26
C THR A 219 -3.08 15.60 -7.00
N HIS A 220 -4.40 15.66 -6.82
CA HIS A 220 -5.00 16.21 -5.59
C HIS A 220 -4.68 15.36 -4.32
N ASP A 221 -4.22 14.13 -4.50
CA ASP A 221 -3.82 13.20 -3.41
C ASP A 221 -2.31 13.14 -3.20
N MET A 222 -1.55 13.98 -3.90
CA MET A 222 -0.09 14.00 -3.85
C MET A 222 0.43 15.43 -3.63
N PRO A 223 1.62 15.57 -3.02
CA PRO A 223 2.27 16.88 -2.90
C PRO A 223 2.54 17.49 -4.28
N THR A 224 2.52 18.82 -4.36
CA THR A 224 2.98 19.56 -5.55
C THR A 224 4.44 19.26 -5.84
N LEU A 225 4.91 19.55 -7.06
CA LEU A 225 6.32 19.34 -7.44
C LEU A 225 7.29 19.97 -6.44
N ARG A 226 7.00 21.20 -5.99
CA ARG A 226 7.85 21.91 -5.01
C ARG A 226 7.84 21.23 -3.65
N GLN A 227 6.67 20.91 -3.13
CA GLN A 227 6.56 20.21 -1.85
C GLN A 227 7.25 18.85 -1.90
N TRP A 228 7.02 18.07 -2.94
CA TRP A 228 7.66 16.77 -3.16
C TRP A 228 9.19 16.90 -3.21
N TRP A 229 9.72 17.98 -3.84
CA TRP A 229 11.16 18.24 -3.95
C TRP A 229 11.78 18.56 -2.62
N ASP A 230 11.14 19.40 -1.83
CA ASP A 230 11.71 19.95 -0.58
C ASP A 230 11.41 19.08 0.65
N GLU A 231 10.53 18.07 0.54
CA GLU A 231 10.14 17.18 1.63
C GLU A 231 11.21 16.11 1.96
N ASP A 232 11.95 15.61 0.96
CA ASP A 232 12.90 14.50 1.12
C ASP A 232 14.16 14.75 0.27
N TYR A 233 15.21 15.20 0.92
CA TYR A 233 16.47 15.58 0.27
C TYR A 233 17.25 14.39 -0.29
N GLU A 234 17.18 13.21 0.33
CA GLU A 234 17.85 12.01 -0.18
C GLU A 234 17.17 11.52 -1.46
N ARG A 235 15.84 11.49 -1.44
CA ARG A 235 15.04 11.10 -2.61
C ARG A 235 15.29 12.03 -3.78
N THR A 236 15.28 13.34 -3.55
CA THR A 236 15.47 14.33 -4.61
C THR A 236 16.91 14.42 -5.10
N GLN A 237 17.91 14.13 -4.25
CA GLN A 237 19.30 13.97 -4.71
C GLN A 237 19.42 12.78 -5.71
N VAL A 238 18.78 11.65 -5.42
CA VAL A 238 18.77 10.50 -6.34
C VAL A 238 18.06 10.86 -7.64
N TYR A 239 16.92 11.56 -7.57
CA TYR A 239 16.20 12.01 -8.77
C TYR A 239 17.05 12.98 -9.62
N TYR A 240 17.69 13.94 -8.98
CA TYR A 240 18.56 14.94 -9.63
C TYR A 240 19.70 14.28 -10.41
N SER A 241 20.37 13.30 -9.80
CA SER A 241 21.51 12.62 -10.42
C SER A 241 21.10 11.56 -11.44
N SER A 242 20.05 10.73 -11.15
CA SER A 242 19.69 9.59 -11.99
C SER A 242 18.66 9.90 -13.08
N MET A 243 17.73 10.81 -12.83
CA MET A 243 16.65 11.12 -13.78
C MET A 243 16.91 12.40 -14.58
N LEU A 244 17.56 13.39 -13.96
CA LEU A 244 17.95 14.64 -14.62
C LEU A 244 19.39 14.62 -15.11
N TYR A 245 20.17 13.57 -14.79
CA TYR A 245 21.57 13.39 -15.18
C TYR A 245 22.47 14.58 -14.80
N ARG A 246 22.22 15.15 -13.61
CA ARG A 246 22.96 16.32 -13.13
C ARG A 246 23.95 15.95 -12.04
N GLY A 247 25.13 16.55 -12.08
CA GLY A 247 26.16 16.41 -11.06
C GLY A 247 26.01 17.44 -9.94
N GLY A 248 26.68 17.17 -8.80
CA GLY A 248 26.67 18.02 -7.62
C GLY A 248 25.47 17.80 -6.72
N ALA A 249 25.30 18.68 -5.73
CA ALA A 249 24.18 18.63 -4.79
C ALA A 249 22.90 19.16 -5.46
N ALA A 250 21.79 18.47 -5.22
CA ALA A 250 20.47 18.94 -5.62
C ALA A 250 20.15 20.25 -4.89
N PRO A 251 19.75 21.32 -5.59
CA PRO A 251 19.47 22.60 -4.93
C PRO A 251 18.17 22.54 -4.15
N HIS A 252 18.16 23.10 -2.96
CA HIS A 252 16.99 23.31 -2.11
C HIS A 252 16.95 24.76 -1.59
N PRO A 253 15.78 25.39 -1.55
CA PRO A 253 14.49 24.93 -2.10
C PRO A 253 14.53 24.80 -3.62
N LEU A 254 13.51 24.10 -4.20
CA LEU A 254 13.39 23.90 -5.66
C LEU A 254 13.48 25.23 -6.41
N PRO A 255 14.54 25.49 -7.22
CA PRO A 255 14.63 26.73 -7.95
C PRO A 255 13.77 26.68 -9.24
N GLY A 256 13.24 27.83 -9.65
CA GLY A 256 12.34 27.92 -10.79
C GLY A 256 12.92 27.42 -12.12
N TRP A 257 14.23 27.52 -12.34
CA TRP A 257 14.85 26.96 -13.55
C TRP A 257 14.80 25.44 -13.56
N LEU A 258 14.94 24.78 -12.39
CA LEU A 258 14.92 23.34 -12.26
C LEU A 258 13.47 22.82 -12.37
N ALA A 259 12.50 23.49 -11.77
CA ALA A 259 11.10 23.18 -11.93
C ALA A 259 10.71 23.23 -13.43
N ARG A 260 11.15 24.25 -14.15
CA ARG A 260 10.92 24.37 -15.60
C ARG A 260 11.55 23.21 -16.37
N ASP A 261 12.75 22.77 -16.02
CA ASP A 261 13.40 21.64 -16.70
C ASP A 261 12.66 20.32 -16.42
N ILE A 262 12.16 20.11 -15.21
CA ILE A 262 11.34 18.94 -14.86
C ILE A 262 10.04 18.95 -15.66
N ILE A 263 9.35 20.08 -15.74
CA ILE A 263 8.13 20.25 -16.54
C ILE A 263 8.43 20.00 -18.02
N ALA A 264 9.52 20.55 -18.54
CA ALA A 264 9.92 20.36 -19.94
C ALA A 264 10.15 18.87 -20.25
N ASN A 265 10.83 18.13 -19.36
CA ASN A 265 11.00 16.69 -19.49
C ASN A 265 9.67 15.95 -19.49
N GLN A 266 8.74 16.32 -18.59
CA GLN A 266 7.41 15.73 -18.53
C GLN A 266 6.65 15.89 -19.85
N LEU A 267 6.75 17.07 -20.49
CA LEU A 267 6.11 17.37 -21.76
C LEU A 267 6.70 16.59 -22.95
N THR A 268 7.86 15.98 -22.82
CA THR A 268 8.48 15.16 -23.88
C THR A 268 8.05 13.69 -23.86
N CYS A 269 7.28 13.26 -22.86
CA CYS A 269 6.84 11.87 -22.75
C CYS A 269 5.88 11.48 -23.90
N PRO A 270 5.78 10.18 -24.24
CA PRO A 270 4.92 9.70 -25.32
C PRO A 270 3.44 9.60 -24.92
N SER A 271 3.05 9.96 -23.71
CA SER A 271 1.66 9.95 -23.25
C SER A 271 0.78 10.83 -24.15
N MET A 272 -0.45 10.39 -24.42
CA MET A 272 -1.41 11.12 -25.26
C MET A 272 -1.73 12.49 -24.68
N LEU A 273 -1.82 12.61 -23.35
CA LEU A 273 -2.08 13.85 -22.64
C LEU A 273 -1.05 14.06 -21.56
N CYS A 274 -0.63 15.33 -21.41
CA CYS A 274 0.14 15.79 -20.26
C CYS A 274 -0.68 16.88 -19.57
N ILE A 275 -1.15 16.61 -18.34
CA ILE A 275 -1.97 17.53 -17.56
C ILE A 275 -1.18 17.93 -16.34
N LEU A 276 -0.93 19.22 -16.18
CA LEU A 276 -0.13 19.77 -15.09
C LEU A 276 -0.97 20.74 -14.28
N SER A 277 -0.84 20.68 -12.95
CA SER A 277 -1.52 21.61 -12.05
C SER A 277 -0.94 23.03 -12.18
N LEU A 278 -1.73 24.04 -11.88
CA LEU A 278 -1.23 25.42 -11.86
C LEU A 278 -0.12 25.58 -10.79
N GLN A 279 -0.22 24.89 -9.68
CA GLN A 279 0.78 24.91 -8.62
C GLN A 279 2.14 24.41 -9.14
N ASP A 280 2.14 23.35 -9.96
CA ASP A 280 3.37 22.84 -10.56
C ASP A 280 3.96 23.82 -11.58
N TRP A 281 3.11 24.46 -12.40
CA TRP A 281 3.54 25.49 -13.35
C TRP A 281 4.21 26.69 -12.68
N PHE A 282 3.71 27.11 -11.53
CA PHE A 282 4.26 28.25 -10.77
C PHE A 282 5.32 27.82 -9.75
N ALA A 283 5.60 26.53 -9.64
CA ALA A 283 6.50 25.96 -8.64
C ALA A 283 6.13 26.39 -7.20
N LEU A 284 4.84 26.32 -6.87
CA LEU A 284 4.27 26.67 -5.57
C LEU A 284 4.23 25.46 -4.63
#